data_378f78826288f2b2d3f4d24d39f288e9
#
_entry.id   378f78826288f2b2d3f4d24d39f288e9
#
_cell.length_a   1.000
_cell.length_b   1.000
_cell.length_c   1.000
_cell.angle_alpha   90.00
_cell.angle_beta   90.00
_cell.angle_gamma   90.00
#
_symmetry.space_group_name_H-M   'P 1'
#
loop_
_entity.id
_entity.type
_entity.pdbx_description
1 polymer ?
#
loop_
_entity_poly.entity_id
_entity_poly.type
_entity_poly.pdbx_seq_one_letter_code
_entity_poly.pdbx_strand_id
1 'polypeptide(L)' 'MFKAKQQFYLNLTNIKCPYTLVKIKKITSTMKYGETLLIKTNNHLVILDIQTFCEFMKFSMVKKITNKLPYICIIKKI' A
#
# COMPACT_ATOMS: atom_id res chain seq x y z
N MET A 1 22.88 -1.24 -18.51
CA MET A 1 21.64 -1.89 -18.21
C MET A 1 20.91 -1.23 -17.06
N PHE A 2 19.64 -1.12 -17.18
CA PHE A 2 18.88 -0.58 -16.09
C PHE A 2 17.81 -1.58 -15.66
N LYS A 3 17.33 -1.41 -14.45
CA LYS A 3 16.28 -2.27 -13.93
C LYS A 3 14.95 -1.56 -13.99
N ALA A 4 13.90 -2.32 -14.22
CA ALA A 4 12.57 -1.80 -14.05
C ALA A 4 12.39 -1.41 -12.59
N LYS A 5 11.47 -0.49 -12.34
CA LYS A 5 11.17 -0.11 -10.98
C LYS A 5 10.59 -1.29 -10.24
N GLN A 6 11.04 -1.47 -9.02
CA GLN A 6 10.62 -2.61 -8.23
C GLN A 6 9.21 -2.42 -7.72
N GLN A 7 8.43 -3.50 -7.74
CA GLN A 7 7.13 -3.50 -7.11
C GLN A 7 7.23 -4.24 -5.79
N PHE A 8 6.83 -3.58 -4.72
CA PHE A 8 6.79 -4.17 -3.41
C PHE A 8 5.43 -4.82 -3.18
N TYR A 9 5.37 -5.72 -2.24
CA TYR A 9 4.17 -6.47 -1.96
C TYR A 9 3.97 -6.60 -0.46
N LEU A 10 2.76 -6.33 0.00
CA LEU A 10 2.46 -6.40 1.42
C LEU A 10 1.08 -7.04 1.62
N ASN A 11 1.06 -8.15 2.33
CA ASN A 11 -0.18 -8.86 2.62
C ASN A 11 -0.62 -8.51 4.04
N LEU A 12 -1.72 -7.78 4.14
CA LEU A 12 -2.27 -7.36 5.43
C LEU A 12 -3.55 -8.10 5.77
N THR A 13 -3.84 -9.20 5.08
CA THR A 13 -4.99 -10.01 5.45
C THR A 13 -4.78 -10.55 6.86
N ASN A 14 -5.82 -10.47 7.69
CA ASN A 14 -5.79 -10.92 9.09
C ASN A 14 -4.89 -10.08 9.99
N ILE A 15 -4.44 -8.92 9.52
CA ILE A 15 -3.67 -7.98 10.35
C ILE A 15 -4.59 -6.85 10.75
N LYS A 16 -4.56 -6.46 12.02
CA LYS A 16 -5.43 -5.42 12.53
C LYS A 16 -4.70 -4.10 12.68
N CYS A 17 -5.44 -3.02 12.54
CA CYS A 17 -4.96 -1.69 12.89
C CYS A 17 -4.68 -1.66 14.39
N PRO A 18 -3.58 -1.07 14.86
CA PRO A 18 -2.70 -0.16 14.13
C PRO A 18 -1.51 -0.83 13.45
N TYR A 19 -1.40 -2.15 13.56
CA TYR A 19 -0.24 -2.85 13.01
C TYR A 19 -0.14 -2.69 11.49
N THR A 20 -1.28 -2.53 10.82
CA THR A 20 -1.27 -2.34 9.37
C THR A 20 -0.49 -1.09 8.99
N LEU A 21 -0.72 0.02 9.67
CA LEU A 21 -0.01 1.26 9.38
C LEU A 21 1.47 1.16 9.69
N VAL A 22 1.83 0.45 10.75
CA VAL A 22 3.23 0.25 11.08
C VAL A 22 3.94 -0.50 9.97
N LYS A 23 3.31 -1.56 9.46
CA LYS A 23 3.91 -2.34 8.38
C LYS A 23 4.02 -1.54 7.09
N ILE A 24 3.02 -0.75 6.77
CA ILE A 24 3.04 0.10 5.59
C ILE A 24 4.19 1.10 5.69
N LYS A 25 4.33 1.75 6.84
CA LYS A 25 5.39 2.74 7.03
C LYS A 25 6.77 2.11 6.89
N LYS A 26 6.95 0.91 7.41
CA LYS A 26 8.23 0.23 7.32
C LYS A 26 8.64 -0.01 5.88
N ILE A 27 7.73 -0.55 5.09
CA ILE A 27 8.05 -0.84 3.69
C ILE A 27 8.22 0.43 2.89
N THR A 28 7.33 1.40 3.06
CA THR A 28 7.38 2.61 2.26
C THR A 28 8.62 3.44 2.55
N SER A 29 9.18 3.31 3.75
CA SER A 29 10.40 4.05 4.08
C SER A 29 11.61 3.56 3.26
N THR A 30 11.54 2.36 2.72
CA THR A 30 12.62 1.82 1.89
C THR A 30 12.36 2.02 0.40
N MET A 31 11.20 2.54 0.04
CA MET A 31 10.84 2.71 -1.36
C MET A 31 11.44 3.99 -1.94
N LYS A 32 11.75 3.94 -3.21
CA LYS A 32 12.25 5.09 -3.94
C LYS A 32 11.14 5.68 -4.79
N TYR A 33 11.35 6.91 -5.24
CA TYR A 33 10.36 7.58 -6.07
C TYR A 33 10.02 6.74 -7.29
N GLY A 34 8.74 6.62 -7.54
CA GLY A 34 8.27 5.86 -8.68
C GLY A 34 8.04 4.39 -8.42
N GLU A 35 8.49 3.88 -7.29
CA GLU A 35 8.23 2.48 -6.94
C GLU A 35 6.82 2.33 -6.42
N THR A 36 6.27 1.13 -6.57
CA THR A 36 4.89 0.85 -6.20
C THR A 36 4.83 -0.22 -5.12
N LEU A 37 3.76 -0.17 -4.34
CA LEU A 37 3.49 -1.16 -3.29
C LEU A 37 2.09 -1.70 -3.50
N LEU A 38 1.98 -3.01 -3.69
CA LEU A 38 0.69 -3.68 -3.76
C LEU A 38 0.32 -4.17 -2.38
N ILE A 39 -0.86 -3.76 -1.90
CA ILE A 39 -1.33 -4.11 -0.57
C ILE A 39 -2.60 -4.93 -0.68
N LYS A 40 -2.64 -6.05 0.01
CA LYS A 40 -3.83 -6.89 0.12
C LYS A 40 -4.39 -6.81 1.53
N THR A 41 -5.70 -6.72 1.63
CA THR A 41 -6.36 -6.78 2.93
C THR A 41 -7.80 -7.24 2.75
N ASN A 42 -8.39 -7.84 3.78
CA ASN A 42 -9.84 -8.12 3.76
C ASN A 42 -10.61 -7.19 4.69
N ASN A 43 -9.97 -6.16 5.19
CA ASN A 43 -10.62 -5.22 6.10
C ASN A 43 -10.82 -3.89 5.41
N HIS A 44 -12.08 -3.48 5.26
CA HIS A 44 -12.40 -2.23 4.59
C HIS A 44 -11.78 -1.02 5.31
N LEU A 45 -11.66 -1.08 6.61
CA LEU A 45 -11.07 0.03 7.37
C LEU A 45 -9.60 0.23 7.02
N VAL A 46 -8.91 -0.84 6.66
CA VAL A 46 -7.52 -0.73 6.25
C VAL A 46 -7.41 0.06 4.93
N ILE A 47 -8.40 -0.09 4.05
CA ILE A 47 -8.41 0.68 2.81
C ILE A 47 -8.47 2.18 3.13
N LEU A 48 -9.30 2.58 4.08
CA LEU A 48 -9.39 3.98 4.49
C LEU A 48 -8.08 4.47 5.09
N ASP A 49 -7.45 3.63 5.89
CA ASP A 49 -6.15 3.97 6.46
C ASP A 49 -5.10 4.19 5.38
N ILE A 50 -5.12 3.35 4.35
CA ILE A 50 -4.19 3.50 3.24
C ILE A 50 -4.43 4.81 2.50
N GLN A 51 -5.68 5.16 2.28
CA GLN A 51 -6.01 6.43 1.63
C GLN A 51 -5.48 7.61 2.43
N THR A 52 -5.68 7.59 3.74
CA THR A 52 -5.20 8.66 4.60
C THR A 52 -3.67 8.71 4.57
N PHE A 53 -3.03 7.56 4.62
CA PHE A 53 -1.58 7.50 4.56
C PHE A 53 -1.06 8.14 3.27
N CYS A 54 -1.72 7.84 2.15
CA CYS A 54 -1.30 8.40 0.87
C CYS A 54 -1.39 9.92 0.85
N GLU A 55 -2.43 10.46 1.46
CA GLU A 55 -2.58 11.91 1.51
C GLU A 55 -1.49 12.57 2.33
N PHE A 56 -1.17 11.99 3.49
CA PHE A 56 -0.17 12.58 4.38
C PHE A 56 1.25 12.39 3.88
N MET A 57 1.53 11.25 3.30
CA MET A 57 2.91 10.89 2.93
C MET A 57 3.21 11.12 1.45
N LYS A 58 2.27 11.74 0.74
CA LYS A 58 2.43 12.07 -0.67
C LYS A 58 2.69 10.85 -1.53
N PHE A 59 1.85 9.85 -1.34
CA PHE A 59 1.79 8.71 -2.22
C PHE A 59 0.56 8.84 -3.10
N SER A 60 0.62 8.25 -4.28
CA SER A 60 -0.52 8.23 -5.19
C SER A 60 -1.17 6.86 -5.14
N MET A 61 -2.48 6.81 -4.96
CA MET A 61 -3.20 5.54 -5.06
C MET A 61 -3.47 5.25 -6.52
N VAL A 62 -2.67 4.36 -7.10
CA VAL A 62 -2.72 4.05 -8.52
C VAL A 62 -3.91 3.16 -8.85
N LYS A 63 -4.23 2.24 -7.96
CA LYS A 63 -5.30 1.29 -8.20
C LYS A 63 -5.95 0.89 -6.89
N LYS A 64 -7.28 0.71 -6.94
CA LYS A 64 -8.03 0.26 -5.78
C LYS A 64 -9.12 -0.69 -6.26
N ILE A 65 -9.08 -1.93 -5.80
CA ILE A 65 -10.07 -2.94 -6.13
C ILE A 65 -10.76 -3.36 -4.85
N THR A 66 -12.04 -2.99 -4.71
CA THR A 66 -12.77 -3.26 -3.48
C THR A 66 -14.11 -3.94 -3.75
N ASN A 67 -14.34 -4.43 -4.96
CA ASN A 67 -15.59 -5.09 -5.29
C ASN A 67 -15.56 -6.59 -5.03
N LYS A 68 -14.44 -7.10 -4.55
CA LYS A 68 -14.33 -8.50 -4.16
C LYS A 68 -13.18 -8.65 -3.18
N LEU A 69 -13.16 -9.76 -2.46
CA LEU A 69 -12.10 -10.07 -1.51
C LEU A 69 -11.03 -10.93 -2.17
N PRO A 70 -9.77 -10.76 -1.82
CA PRO A 70 -9.27 -9.70 -0.95
C PRO A 70 -9.25 -8.36 -1.66
N TYR A 71 -9.39 -7.28 -0.89
CA TYR A 71 -9.24 -5.94 -1.44
C TYR A 71 -7.78 -5.71 -1.82
N ILE A 72 -7.57 -5.00 -2.92
CA ILE A 72 -6.23 -4.73 -3.42
C ILE A 72 -6.05 -3.25 -3.65
N CYS A 73 -4.96 -2.71 -3.15
CA CYS A 73 -4.57 -1.33 -3.41
C CYS A 73 -3.15 -1.30 -3.91
N ILE A 74 -2.89 -0.45 -4.90
CA ILE A 74 -1.54 -0.21 -5.36
C ILE A 74 -1.24 1.26 -5.16
N ILE A 75 -0.20 1.55 -4.40
CA ILE A 75 0.22 2.93 -4.16
C ILE A 75 1.61 3.14 -4.73
N LYS A 76 1.88 4.37 -5.13
CA LYS A 76 3.13 4.73 -5.79
C LYS A 76 3.74 5.92 -5.06
N LYS A 77 5.02 5.87 -4.83
CA LYS A 77 5.74 6.95 -4.19
C LYS A 77 6.05 8.04 -5.22
N ILE A 78 5.56 9.23 -4.96
CA ILE A 78 5.73 10.36 -5.87
C ILE A 78 6.49 11.50 -5.20
#